data_20a8d214cf34087bff248cf88d0fced7
#
_entry.id   20a8d214cf34087bff248cf88d0fced7
#
_cell.length_a   1.000
_cell.length_b   1.000
_cell.length_c   1.000
_cell.angle_alpha   90.00
_cell.angle_beta   90.00
_cell.angle_gamma   90.00
#
_symmetry.space_group_name_H-M   'P 1'
#
loop_
_entity.id
_entity.type
_entity.pdbx_description
1 polymer ?
#
loop_
_entity_poly.entity_id
_entity_poly.type
_entity_poly.pdbx_seq_one_letter_code
_entity_poly.pdbx_strand_id
1 'polypeptide(L)'
;NYWWNFGSLASIMLVIMIFSGLFLTMHYVPHTDHAFSSIEHIMRDVNYGWLMRYIHSNGASMFFIVVFIHMFRGLYYGSYKEPRELLWILGVVILGLMMATAFLGYVLPWGQMSFWGAMVITNLFSAIPLFGEAIVTWLWGGFTVDNPTLNRFFALHYLLPFVIFAVVFLHILALHQFGSNNPVGIDISKKDKIPFHPYYTIKDMFGFCIFFIFYGAFVFFMPEALGHAENYIPADPLVTPPHIVPEWYFLPFYAILRAITFD
;
A
#
# COMPACT_ATOMS: atom_id res chain seq x y z
N ASN A 1 -19.00 -2.49 18.04
CA ASN A 1 -17.64 -2.11 18.37
C ASN A 1 -16.99 -1.33 17.21
N TYR A 2 -15.79 -0.77 17.40
CA TYR A 2 -15.11 0.06 16.40
C TYR A 2 -14.29 -0.75 15.36
N TRP A 3 -14.16 -2.05 15.48
CA TRP A 3 -13.44 -2.88 14.51
C TRP A 3 -14.07 -2.86 13.11
N TRP A 4 -15.36 -2.54 13.02
CA TRP A 4 -16.06 -2.41 11.72
C TRP A 4 -15.83 -1.07 11.02
N ASN A 5 -15.21 -0.08 11.68
CA ASN A 5 -14.84 1.19 11.05
C ASN A 5 -13.64 1.08 10.10
N PHE A 6 -12.85 -0.02 10.17
CA PHE A 6 -11.64 -0.15 9.37
C PHE A 6 -11.90 -0.36 7.87
N GLY A 7 -13.12 -0.74 7.46
CA GLY A 7 -13.51 -0.73 6.05
C GLY A 7 -13.71 0.67 5.50
N SER A 8 -14.41 1.55 6.22
CA SER A 8 -14.60 2.95 5.82
C SER A 8 -13.28 3.74 5.89
N LEU A 9 -12.44 3.47 6.90
CA LEU A 9 -11.08 4.02 6.99
C LEU A 9 -10.21 3.61 5.79
N ALA A 10 -10.24 2.34 5.37
CA ALA A 10 -9.52 1.88 4.18
C ALA A 10 -10.01 2.60 2.92
N SER A 11 -11.33 2.83 2.79
CA SER A 11 -11.89 3.54 1.65
C SER A 11 -11.43 4.99 1.57
N ILE A 12 -11.40 5.72 2.69
CA ILE A 12 -10.92 7.11 2.69
C ILE A 12 -9.42 7.18 2.47
N MET A 13 -8.64 6.21 2.97
CA MET A 13 -7.21 6.13 2.68
C MET A 13 -6.94 5.89 1.20
N LEU A 14 -7.70 5.03 0.52
CA LEU A 14 -7.57 4.84 -0.93
C LEU A 14 -7.78 6.17 -1.68
N VAL A 15 -8.80 6.93 -1.31
CA VAL A 15 -9.06 8.25 -1.91
C VAL A 15 -7.89 9.21 -1.67
N ILE A 16 -7.40 9.31 -0.44
CA ILE A 16 -6.26 10.18 -0.10
C ILE A 16 -5.01 9.78 -0.88
N MET A 17 -4.73 8.48 -1.00
CA MET A 17 -3.56 7.98 -1.72
C MET A 17 -3.64 8.30 -3.21
N ILE A 18 -4.81 8.12 -3.84
CA ILE A 18 -4.99 8.47 -5.25
C ILE A 18 -4.82 9.99 -5.46
N PHE A 19 -5.50 10.83 -4.65
CA PHE A 19 -5.41 12.27 -4.81
C PHE A 19 -4.00 12.80 -4.56
N SER A 20 -3.35 12.43 -3.47
CA SER A 20 -1.99 12.87 -3.18
C SER A 20 -1.00 12.41 -4.26
N GLY A 21 -1.16 11.18 -4.77
CA GLY A 21 -0.36 10.65 -5.87
C GLY A 21 -0.54 11.44 -7.16
N LEU A 22 -1.77 11.80 -7.54
CA LEU A 22 -2.05 12.63 -8.73
C LEU A 22 -1.35 14.00 -8.65
N PHE A 23 -1.37 14.65 -7.48
CA PHE A 23 -0.67 15.93 -7.31
C PHE A 23 0.86 15.77 -7.37
N LEU A 24 1.41 14.68 -6.82
CA LEU A 24 2.85 14.40 -6.92
C LEU A 24 3.30 14.16 -8.36
N THR A 25 2.48 13.51 -9.20
CA THR A 25 2.84 13.28 -10.62
C THR A 25 2.97 14.55 -11.44
N MET A 26 2.39 15.67 -10.99
CA MET A 26 2.51 16.96 -11.69
C MET A 26 3.93 17.52 -11.68
N HIS A 27 4.78 17.05 -10.75
CA HIS A 27 6.13 17.54 -10.55
C HIS A 27 7.19 16.44 -10.61
N TYR A 28 6.80 15.17 -10.50
CA TYR A 28 7.71 14.02 -10.53
C TYR A 28 8.17 13.69 -11.95
N VAL A 29 9.46 13.38 -12.11
CA VAL A 29 10.05 12.98 -13.39
C VAL A 29 10.55 11.54 -13.32
N PRO A 30 9.95 10.57 -14.03
CA PRO A 30 10.32 9.16 -13.97
C PRO A 30 11.54 8.84 -14.86
N HIS A 31 12.69 9.40 -14.52
CA HIS A 31 13.95 9.18 -15.19
C HIS A 31 15.08 9.07 -14.16
N THR A 32 16.00 8.14 -14.32
CA THR A 32 17.07 7.87 -13.34
C THR A 32 17.92 9.09 -12.99
N ASP A 33 18.18 9.98 -13.96
CA ASP A 33 18.95 11.22 -13.73
C ASP A 33 18.13 12.30 -13.01
N HIS A 34 16.82 12.20 -12.97
CA HIS A 34 15.93 13.27 -12.52
C HIS A 34 14.96 12.87 -11.40
N ALA A 35 14.73 11.59 -11.18
CA ALA A 35 13.74 11.13 -10.23
C ALA A 35 14.02 11.64 -8.82
N PHE A 36 15.24 11.43 -8.31
CA PHE A 36 15.63 11.88 -6.99
C PHE A 36 15.56 13.40 -6.85
N SER A 37 16.13 14.14 -7.80
CA SER A 37 16.09 15.61 -7.80
C SER A 37 14.68 16.18 -7.94
N SER A 38 13.77 15.50 -8.66
CA SER A 38 12.37 15.92 -8.75
C SER A 38 11.63 15.77 -7.42
N ILE A 39 11.94 14.74 -6.62
CA ILE A 39 11.42 14.62 -5.25
C ILE A 39 11.97 15.73 -4.34
N GLU A 40 13.27 16.02 -4.43
CA GLU A 40 13.86 17.17 -3.70
C GLU A 40 13.19 18.49 -4.08
N HIS A 41 12.95 18.72 -5.38
CA HIS A 41 12.19 19.87 -5.86
C HIS A 41 10.77 19.93 -5.27
N ILE A 42 10.04 18.82 -5.26
CA ILE A 42 8.71 18.75 -4.61
C ILE A 42 8.80 19.13 -3.13
N MET A 43 9.81 18.61 -2.43
CA MET A 43 9.97 18.84 -0.99
C MET A 43 10.34 20.27 -0.63
N ARG A 44 11.10 20.98 -1.48
CA ARG A 44 11.73 22.27 -1.15
C ARG A 44 11.11 23.46 -1.85
N ASP A 45 10.73 23.31 -3.12
CA ASP A 45 10.40 24.45 -3.99
C ASP A 45 8.90 24.53 -4.30
N VAL A 46 8.18 23.39 -4.31
CA VAL A 46 6.74 23.38 -4.60
C VAL A 46 5.97 23.78 -3.34
N ASN A 47 5.08 24.75 -3.46
CA ASN A 47 4.22 25.18 -2.37
C ASN A 47 3.40 24.01 -1.79
N TYR A 48 3.58 23.70 -0.50
CA TYR A 48 2.99 22.55 0.19
C TYR A 48 3.39 21.19 -0.40
N GLY A 49 4.41 21.11 -1.26
CA GLY A 49 4.90 19.87 -1.84
C GLY A 49 5.39 18.89 -0.77
N TRP A 50 6.09 19.37 0.26
CA TRP A 50 6.47 18.57 1.42
C TRP A 50 5.27 17.92 2.11
N LEU A 51 4.16 18.63 2.25
CA LEU A 51 2.94 18.12 2.85
C LEU A 51 2.33 17.00 2.00
N MET A 52 2.21 17.21 0.68
CA MET A 52 1.73 16.18 -0.25
C MET A 52 2.61 14.93 -0.23
N ARG A 53 3.94 15.12 -0.20
CA ARG A 53 4.89 14.00 -0.14
C ARG A 53 4.75 13.21 1.17
N TYR A 54 4.64 13.88 2.32
CA TYR A 54 4.47 13.22 3.62
C TYR A 54 3.08 12.59 3.79
N ILE A 55 2.02 13.22 3.28
CA ILE A 55 0.69 12.59 3.19
C ILE A 55 0.78 11.29 2.39
N HIS A 56 1.46 11.29 1.25
CA HIS A 56 1.55 10.09 0.42
C HIS A 56 2.42 9.00 1.05
N SER A 57 3.62 9.32 1.49
CA SER A 57 4.56 8.34 2.05
C SER A 57 4.08 7.73 3.37
N ASN A 58 3.67 8.55 4.33
CA ASN A 58 3.08 8.05 5.58
C ASN A 58 1.70 7.44 5.37
N GLY A 59 0.97 7.94 4.37
CA GLY A 59 -0.32 7.39 3.96
C GLY A 59 -0.24 5.94 3.53
N ALA A 60 0.83 5.52 2.87
CA ALA A 60 1.06 4.12 2.53
C ALA A 60 1.11 3.24 3.79
N SER A 61 1.89 3.63 4.80
CA SER A 61 1.95 2.95 6.09
C SER A 61 0.60 2.92 6.80
N MET A 62 -0.11 4.05 6.84
CA MET A 62 -1.44 4.14 7.47
C MET A 62 -2.46 3.25 6.76
N PHE A 63 -2.39 3.16 5.43
CA PHE A 63 -3.27 2.30 4.66
C PHE A 63 -3.04 0.82 4.98
N PHE A 64 -1.78 0.37 5.08
CA PHE A 64 -1.47 -0.99 5.50
C PHE A 64 -1.90 -1.29 6.94
N ILE A 65 -1.70 -0.37 7.90
CA ILE A 65 -2.20 -0.52 9.27
C ILE A 65 -3.72 -0.77 9.26
N VAL A 66 -4.45 0.08 8.56
CA VAL A 66 -5.91 -0.01 8.48
C VAL A 66 -6.36 -1.33 7.84
N VAL A 67 -5.73 -1.73 6.73
CA VAL A 67 -6.09 -2.96 6.00
C VAL A 67 -5.71 -4.20 6.79
N PHE A 68 -4.56 -4.24 7.46
CA PHE A 68 -4.19 -5.37 8.32
C PHE A 68 -5.17 -5.53 9.48
N ILE A 69 -5.57 -4.46 10.14
CA ILE A 69 -6.57 -4.51 11.20
C ILE A 69 -7.92 -4.98 10.62
N HIS A 70 -8.32 -4.48 9.46
CA HIS A 70 -9.52 -4.89 8.75
C HIS A 70 -9.51 -6.40 8.43
N MET A 71 -8.41 -6.91 7.92
CA MET A 71 -8.21 -8.32 7.60
C MET A 71 -8.20 -9.20 8.86
N PHE A 72 -7.43 -8.82 9.89
CA PHE A 72 -7.36 -9.59 11.14
C PHE A 72 -8.69 -9.59 11.89
N ARG A 73 -9.47 -8.51 11.82
CA ARG A 73 -10.86 -8.48 12.29
C ARG A 73 -11.68 -9.56 11.56
N GLY A 74 -11.53 -9.65 10.23
CA GLY A 74 -12.22 -10.66 9.42
C GLY A 74 -11.87 -12.09 9.82
N LEU A 75 -10.57 -12.35 10.08
CA LEU A 75 -10.11 -13.65 10.58
C LEU A 75 -10.63 -13.95 11.99
N TYR A 76 -10.50 -13.01 12.92
CA TYR A 76 -10.90 -13.21 14.31
C TYR A 76 -12.39 -13.51 14.47
N TYR A 77 -13.26 -12.78 13.75
CA TYR A 77 -14.70 -12.95 13.82
C TYR A 77 -15.28 -13.94 12.80
N GLY A 78 -14.43 -14.62 12.03
CA GLY A 78 -14.89 -15.59 11.03
C GLY A 78 -15.69 -14.96 9.87
N SER A 79 -15.45 -13.67 9.57
CA SER A 79 -16.18 -12.95 8.53
C SER A 79 -15.87 -13.42 7.10
N TYR A 80 -14.90 -14.31 6.93
CA TYR A 80 -14.53 -14.95 5.67
C TYR A 80 -15.32 -16.21 5.33
N LYS A 81 -16.11 -16.71 6.29
CA LYS A 81 -16.91 -17.94 6.13
C LYS A 81 -18.17 -17.67 5.34
N GLU A 82 -18.82 -18.76 4.91
CA GLU A 82 -20.11 -18.74 4.22
C GLU A 82 -21.10 -17.76 4.89
N PRO A 83 -21.79 -16.94 4.11
CA PRO A 83 -21.82 -16.83 2.63
C PRO A 83 -20.90 -15.71 2.08
N ARG A 84 -19.78 -15.39 2.72
CA ARG A 84 -18.92 -14.21 2.45
C ARG A 84 -17.56 -14.56 1.85
N GLU A 85 -17.40 -15.76 1.25
CA GLU A 85 -16.14 -16.23 0.67
C GLU A 85 -15.67 -15.34 -0.48
N LEU A 86 -16.59 -14.97 -1.38
CA LEU A 86 -16.25 -14.07 -2.50
C LEU A 86 -15.77 -12.71 -1.99
N LEU A 87 -16.39 -12.18 -0.94
CA LEU A 87 -15.97 -10.94 -0.29
C LEU A 87 -14.53 -11.05 0.22
N TRP A 88 -14.18 -12.17 0.85
CA TRP A 88 -12.83 -12.44 1.34
C TRP A 88 -11.81 -12.56 0.20
N ILE A 89 -12.12 -13.33 -0.84
CA ILE A 89 -11.25 -13.51 -2.01
C ILE A 89 -10.94 -12.16 -2.67
N LEU A 90 -11.93 -11.32 -2.89
CA LEU A 90 -11.73 -9.97 -3.43
C LEU A 90 -10.83 -9.13 -2.51
N GLY A 91 -10.97 -9.26 -1.19
CA GLY A 91 -10.08 -8.62 -0.21
C GLY A 91 -8.62 -9.08 -0.33
N VAL A 92 -8.39 -10.38 -0.53
CA VAL A 92 -7.04 -10.92 -0.76
C VAL A 92 -6.43 -10.39 -2.07
N VAL A 93 -7.23 -10.29 -3.13
CA VAL A 93 -6.79 -9.69 -4.40
C VAL A 93 -6.41 -8.21 -4.20
N ILE A 94 -7.22 -7.44 -3.45
CA ILE A 94 -6.92 -6.05 -3.12
C ILE A 94 -5.59 -5.96 -2.35
N LEU A 95 -5.36 -6.81 -1.35
CA LEU A 95 -4.11 -6.82 -0.60
C LEU A 95 -2.90 -7.07 -1.51
N GLY A 96 -2.98 -8.05 -2.41
CA GLY A 96 -1.92 -8.33 -3.38
C GLY A 96 -1.64 -7.13 -4.30
N LEU A 97 -2.69 -6.47 -4.81
CA LEU A 97 -2.56 -5.26 -5.63
C LEU A 97 -1.99 -4.08 -4.83
N MET A 98 -2.37 -3.92 -3.55
CA MET A 98 -1.79 -2.91 -2.67
C MET A 98 -0.30 -3.15 -2.44
N MET A 99 0.10 -4.40 -2.18
CA MET A 99 1.51 -4.76 -2.01
C MET A 99 2.32 -4.42 -3.27
N ALA A 100 1.83 -4.80 -4.45
CA ALA A 100 2.46 -4.46 -5.72
C ALA A 100 2.55 -2.93 -5.90
N THR A 101 1.45 -2.21 -5.66
CA THR A 101 1.41 -0.74 -5.78
C THR A 101 2.43 -0.07 -4.86
N ALA A 102 2.49 -0.47 -3.59
CA ALA A 102 3.39 0.11 -2.61
C ALA A 102 4.87 -0.18 -2.96
N PHE A 103 5.19 -1.40 -3.36
CA PHE A 103 6.54 -1.76 -3.81
C PHE A 103 6.99 -0.90 -4.99
N LEU A 104 6.17 -0.83 -6.04
CA LEU A 104 6.46 0.00 -7.22
C LEU A 104 6.65 1.47 -6.85
N GLY A 105 5.82 2.00 -5.93
CA GLY A 105 5.89 3.38 -5.47
C GLY A 105 7.15 3.70 -4.65
N TYR A 106 7.62 2.75 -3.84
CA TYR A 106 8.84 2.90 -3.05
C TYR A 106 10.11 3.01 -3.91
N VAL A 107 10.08 2.45 -5.11
CA VAL A 107 11.20 2.55 -6.07
C VAL A 107 11.30 3.95 -6.70
N LEU A 108 10.19 4.68 -6.83
CA LEU A 108 10.13 5.93 -7.59
C LEU A 108 11.07 7.05 -7.09
N PRO A 109 11.30 7.25 -5.79
CA PRO A 109 12.24 8.26 -5.32
C PRO A 109 13.68 8.06 -5.80
N TRP A 110 14.04 6.87 -6.23
CA TRP A 110 15.36 6.50 -6.74
C TRP A 110 16.48 6.79 -5.75
N GLY A 111 16.20 6.53 -4.46
CA GLY A 111 17.21 6.49 -3.41
C GLY A 111 17.90 5.12 -3.33
N GLN A 112 18.88 4.98 -2.43
CA GLN A 112 19.62 3.72 -2.23
C GLN A 112 18.69 2.54 -1.91
N MET A 113 17.73 2.71 -0.99
CA MET A 113 16.79 1.64 -0.68
C MET A 113 15.79 1.37 -1.80
N SER A 114 15.43 2.39 -2.59
CA SER A 114 14.60 2.22 -3.79
C SER A 114 15.26 1.30 -4.81
N PHE A 115 16.52 1.56 -5.14
CA PHE A 115 17.28 0.81 -6.12
C PHE A 115 17.60 -0.61 -5.66
N TRP A 116 18.19 -0.75 -4.47
CA TRP A 116 18.63 -2.05 -3.95
C TRP A 116 17.45 -2.92 -3.54
N GLY A 117 16.38 -2.32 -3.02
CA GLY A 117 15.11 -3.02 -2.77
C GLY A 117 14.49 -3.55 -4.04
N ALA A 118 14.47 -2.77 -5.12
CA ALA A 118 14.01 -3.23 -6.43
C ALA A 118 14.86 -4.40 -6.95
N MET A 119 16.19 -4.29 -6.87
CA MET A 119 17.12 -5.34 -7.29
C MET A 119 16.84 -6.66 -6.58
N VAL A 120 16.77 -6.64 -5.24
CA VAL A 120 16.58 -7.85 -4.43
C VAL A 120 15.20 -8.47 -4.66
N ILE A 121 14.13 -7.68 -4.58
CA ILE A 121 12.76 -8.20 -4.65
C ILE A 121 12.43 -8.72 -6.05
N THR A 122 12.83 -8.02 -7.10
CA THR A 122 12.56 -8.48 -8.46
C THR A 122 13.39 -9.72 -8.83
N ASN A 123 14.62 -9.82 -8.30
CA ASN A 123 15.45 -11.00 -8.53
C ASN A 123 14.89 -12.28 -7.89
N LEU A 124 14.02 -12.17 -6.87
CA LEU A 124 13.35 -13.36 -6.30
C LEU A 124 12.50 -14.11 -7.33
N PHE A 125 11.99 -13.41 -8.36
CA PHE A 125 11.24 -14.07 -9.43
C PHE A 125 12.12 -15.02 -10.28
N SER A 126 13.46 -14.88 -10.27
CA SER A 126 14.38 -15.79 -10.96
C SER A 126 14.27 -17.24 -10.45
N ALA A 127 13.82 -17.42 -9.19
CA ALA A 127 13.60 -18.75 -8.62
C ALA A 127 12.43 -19.53 -9.24
N ILE A 128 11.58 -18.89 -10.07
CA ILE A 128 10.48 -19.56 -10.75
C ILE A 128 11.05 -20.44 -11.86
N PRO A 129 10.82 -21.78 -11.82
CA PRO A 129 11.36 -22.67 -12.83
C PRO A 129 10.90 -22.28 -14.25
N LEU A 130 11.78 -22.41 -15.22
CA LEU A 130 11.58 -22.21 -16.66
C LEU A 130 11.40 -20.73 -17.09
N PHE A 131 10.70 -19.91 -16.34
CA PHE A 131 10.31 -18.55 -16.77
C PHE A 131 10.92 -17.43 -15.92
N GLY A 132 11.56 -17.76 -14.79
CA GLY A 132 11.99 -16.77 -13.80
C GLY A 132 12.91 -15.70 -14.36
N GLU A 133 13.96 -16.08 -15.08
CA GLU A 133 14.89 -15.14 -15.71
C GLU A 133 14.22 -14.26 -16.77
N ALA A 134 13.30 -14.83 -17.56
CA ALA A 134 12.53 -14.07 -18.53
C ALA A 134 11.62 -13.03 -17.85
N ILE A 135 11.00 -13.39 -16.72
CA ILE A 135 10.19 -12.46 -15.91
C ILE A 135 11.06 -11.33 -15.37
N VAL A 136 12.23 -11.64 -14.81
CA VAL A 136 13.15 -10.62 -14.26
C VAL A 136 13.62 -9.67 -15.38
N THR A 137 14.06 -10.20 -16.51
CA THR A 137 14.50 -9.40 -17.66
C THR A 137 13.35 -8.51 -18.17
N TRP A 138 12.13 -9.03 -18.20
CA TRP A 138 10.96 -8.24 -18.57
C TRP A 138 10.63 -7.16 -17.56
N LEU A 139 10.69 -7.45 -16.25
CA LEU A 139 10.48 -6.47 -15.18
C LEU A 139 11.52 -5.34 -15.23
N TRP A 140 12.78 -5.68 -15.42
CA TRP A 140 13.85 -4.70 -15.52
C TRP A 140 13.82 -3.92 -16.84
N GLY A 141 13.37 -4.57 -17.91
CA GLY A 141 13.45 -4.03 -19.27
C GLY A 141 14.86 -4.02 -19.83
N GLY A 142 15.69 -4.91 -19.31
CA GLY A 142 17.10 -5.05 -19.60
C GLY A 142 17.73 -6.10 -18.68
N PHE A 143 19.04 -6.04 -18.52
CA PHE A 143 19.79 -7.01 -17.72
C PHE A 143 20.13 -6.51 -16.31
N THR A 144 19.67 -5.33 -15.96
CA THR A 144 19.82 -4.72 -14.63
C THR A 144 18.68 -3.75 -14.34
N VAL A 145 18.49 -3.41 -13.09
CA VAL A 145 17.59 -2.32 -12.67
C VAL A 145 18.17 -1.00 -13.16
N ASP A 146 17.42 -0.28 -13.99
CA ASP A 146 17.85 0.96 -14.62
C ASP A 146 16.63 1.80 -15.07
N ASN A 147 16.85 2.81 -15.92
CA ASN A 147 15.82 3.71 -16.42
C ASN A 147 14.58 2.99 -17.01
N PRO A 148 14.70 1.92 -17.80
CA PRO A 148 13.53 1.17 -18.25
C PRO A 148 12.70 0.57 -17.11
N THR A 149 13.35 0.14 -16.02
CA THR A 149 12.69 -0.36 -14.82
C THR A 149 11.89 0.74 -14.15
N LEU A 150 12.53 1.89 -13.88
CA LEU A 150 11.90 3.03 -13.22
C LEU A 150 10.68 3.52 -13.99
N ASN A 151 10.78 3.62 -15.30
CA ASN A 151 9.68 4.08 -16.16
C ASN A 151 8.48 3.13 -16.11
N ARG A 152 8.71 1.81 -16.18
CA ARG A 152 7.65 0.80 -16.06
C ARG A 152 7.00 0.83 -14.68
N PHE A 153 7.80 0.96 -13.64
CA PHE A 153 7.31 1.01 -12.26
C PHE A 153 6.46 2.25 -12.01
N PHE A 154 6.85 3.38 -12.58
CA PHE A 154 6.01 4.57 -12.56
C PHE A 154 4.66 4.33 -13.25
N ALA A 155 4.66 3.79 -14.46
CA ALA A 155 3.43 3.53 -15.22
C ALA A 155 2.49 2.58 -14.47
N LEU A 156 3.03 1.49 -13.90
CA LEU A 156 2.25 0.51 -13.14
C LEU A 156 1.79 1.08 -11.79
N HIS A 157 2.64 1.82 -11.08
CA HIS A 157 2.25 2.47 -9.83
C HIS A 157 1.10 3.48 -10.04
N TYR A 158 1.12 4.20 -11.15
CA TYR A 158 0.05 5.12 -11.51
C TYR A 158 -1.26 4.38 -11.85
N LEU A 159 -1.17 3.25 -12.56
CA LEU A 159 -2.34 2.49 -13.02
C LEU A 159 -3.01 1.68 -11.90
N LEU A 160 -2.23 0.98 -11.08
CA LEU A 160 -2.74 0.00 -10.12
C LEU A 160 -3.74 0.57 -9.10
N PRO A 161 -3.62 1.80 -8.57
CA PRO A 161 -4.63 2.37 -7.69
C PRO A 161 -6.04 2.43 -8.30
N PHE A 162 -6.16 2.66 -9.60
CA PHE A 162 -7.45 2.65 -10.29
C PHE A 162 -7.99 1.23 -10.47
N VAL A 163 -7.11 0.24 -10.67
CA VAL A 163 -7.49 -1.18 -10.64
C VAL A 163 -7.96 -1.57 -9.25
N ILE A 164 -7.24 -1.15 -8.19
CA ILE A 164 -7.67 -1.36 -6.80
C ILE A 164 -9.05 -0.75 -6.57
N PHE A 165 -9.28 0.47 -7.02
CA PHE A 165 -10.58 1.14 -6.89
C PHE A 165 -11.71 0.32 -7.54
N ALA A 166 -11.48 -0.22 -8.73
CA ALA A 166 -12.46 -1.09 -9.40
C ALA A 166 -12.72 -2.38 -8.62
N VAL A 167 -11.68 -3.04 -8.09
CA VAL A 167 -11.85 -4.26 -7.29
C VAL A 167 -12.51 -3.95 -5.94
N VAL A 168 -12.22 -2.80 -5.32
CA VAL A 168 -12.91 -2.33 -4.10
C VAL A 168 -14.40 -2.13 -4.36
N PHE A 169 -14.77 -1.60 -5.51
CA PHE A 169 -16.17 -1.49 -5.90
C PHE A 169 -16.86 -2.88 -5.93
N LEU A 170 -16.20 -3.88 -6.53
CA LEU A 170 -16.72 -5.27 -6.53
C LEU A 170 -16.77 -5.87 -5.12
N HIS A 171 -15.78 -5.57 -4.28
CA HIS A 171 -15.72 -6.00 -2.88
C HIS A 171 -16.92 -5.44 -2.07
N ILE A 172 -17.26 -4.18 -2.27
CA ILE A 172 -18.41 -3.54 -1.63
C ILE A 172 -19.73 -4.12 -2.18
N LEU A 173 -19.81 -4.40 -3.49
CA LEU A 173 -20.97 -5.07 -4.07
C LEU A 173 -21.19 -6.46 -3.45
N ALA A 174 -20.13 -7.25 -3.30
CA ALA A 174 -20.21 -8.56 -2.64
C ALA A 174 -20.62 -8.44 -1.17
N LEU A 175 -20.16 -7.41 -0.46
CA LEU A 175 -20.60 -7.12 0.90
C LEU A 175 -22.12 -6.87 0.97
N HIS A 176 -22.65 -6.12 0.03
CA HIS A 176 -24.06 -5.73 0.03
C HIS A 176 -25.01 -6.88 -0.29
N GLN A 177 -24.54 -7.97 -0.89
CA GLN A 177 -25.38 -9.15 -1.16
C GLN A 177 -25.89 -9.80 0.13
N PHE A 178 -25.02 -9.96 1.13
CA PHE A 178 -25.34 -10.68 2.37
C PHE A 178 -25.25 -9.76 3.60
N GLY A 179 -24.72 -8.56 3.45
CA GLY A 179 -24.48 -7.63 4.54
C GLY A 179 -23.27 -8.01 5.40
N SER A 180 -22.97 -7.12 6.34
CA SER A 180 -21.83 -7.28 7.25
C SER A 180 -22.07 -8.38 8.28
N ASN A 181 -21.01 -9.09 8.66
CA ASN A 181 -20.99 -9.92 9.87
C ASN A 181 -21.09 -9.04 11.13
N ASN A 182 -21.31 -9.65 12.28
CA ASN A 182 -21.37 -8.98 13.58
C ASN A 182 -20.49 -9.69 14.61
N PRO A 183 -20.16 -9.03 15.76
CA PRO A 183 -19.25 -9.60 16.77
C PRO A 183 -19.71 -10.90 17.42
N VAL A 184 -20.98 -11.22 17.34
CA VAL A 184 -21.58 -12.42 17.96
C VAL A 184 -21.66 -13.58 16.96
N GLY A 185 -21.57 -13.29 15.65
CA GLY A 185 -21.60 -14.29 14.58
C GLY A 185 -23.00 -14.92 14.37
N ILE A 186 -24.06 -14.26 14.79
CA ILE A 186 -25.45 -14.74 14.62
C ILE A 186 -26.14 -14.03 13.46
N ASP A 187 -27.10 -14.73 12.85
CA ASP A 187 -27.94 -14.12 11.83
C ASP A 187 -28.92 -13.12 12.47
N ILE A 188 -28.99 -11.95 11.88
CA ILE A 188 -29.78 -10.83 12.36
C ILE A 188 -31.06 -10.72 11.53
N SER A 189 -32.23 -10.72 12.19
CA SER A 189 -33.49 -10.47 11.53
C SER A 189 -33.60 -9.03 11.02
N LYS A 190 -34.47 -8.77 10.04
CA LYS A 190 -34.69 -7.40 9.55
C LYS A 190 -35.14 -6.43 10.64
N LYS A 191 -35.82 -6.94 11.68
CA LYS A 191 -36.35 -6.14 12.81
C LYS A 191 -35.23 -5.68 13.78
N ASP A 192 -34.10 -6.39 13.78
CA ASP A 192 -32.98 -6.11 14.68
C ASP A 192 -31.91 -5.18 14.05
N LYS A 193 -32.15 -4.71 12.81
CA LYS A 193 -31.28 -3.80 12.10
C LYS A 193 -31.63 -2.35 12.39
N ILE A 194 -30.62 -1.55 12.61
CA ILE A 194 -30.75 -0.08 12.66
C ILE A 194 -30.31 0.53 11.33
N PRO A 195 -30.82 1.72 10.95
CA PRO A 195 -30.40 2.41 9.74
C PRO A 195 -28.90 2.73 9.77
N PHE A 196 -28.27 2.76 8.59
CA PHE A 196 -26.87 3.18 8.49
C PHE A 196 -26.72 4.66 8.90
N HIS A 197 -27.55 5.53 8.35
CA HIS A 197 -27.62 6.93 8.77
C HIS A 197 -28.76 7.12 9.79
N PRO A 198 -28.53 7.82 10.91
CA PRO A 198 -27.29 8.53 11.31
C PRO A 198 -26.30 7.69 12.13
N TYR A 199 -26.65 6.46 12.52
CA TYR A 199 -25.89 5.72 13.54
C TYR A 199 -24.46 5.38 13.10
N TYR A 200 -24.28 4.74 11.95
CA TYR A 200 -22.96 4.35 11.47
C TYR A 200 -22.21 5.48 10.78
N THR A 201 -22.91 6.43 10.17
CA THR A 201 -22.27 7.64 9.63
C THR A 201 -21.59 8.46 10.72
N ILE A 202 -22.27 8.69 11.87
CA ILE A 202 -21.70 9.40 13.01
C ILE A 202 -20.53 8.60 13.61
N LYS A 203 -20.70 7.28 13.73
CA LYS A 203 -19.64 6.41 14.23
C LYS A 203 -18.41 6.40 13.34
N ASP A 204 -18.58 6.36 12.03
CA ASP A 204 -17.47 6.46 11.08
C ASP A 204 -16.80 7.82 11.13
N MET A 205 -17.55 8.92 11.24
CA MET A 205 -16.99 10.27 11.42
C MET A 205 -16.12 10.38 12.68
N PHE A 206 -16.57 9.80 13.78
CA PHE A 206 -15.75 9.73 15.00
C PHE A 206 -14.46 8.93 14.80
N GLY A 207 -14.56 7.77 14.14
CA GLY A 207 -13.39 6.95 13.78
C GLY A 207 -12.41 7.71 12.88
N PHE A 208 -12.90 8.47 11.91
CA PHE A 208 -12.09 9.32 11.05
C PHE A 208 -11.35 10.40 11.84
N CYS A 209 -12.03 11.09 12.77
CA CYS A 209 -11.40 12.12 13.59
C CYS A 209 -10.22 11.56 14.39
N ILE A 210 -10.40 10.42 15.08
CA ILE A 210 -9.33 9.78 15.84
C ILE A 210 -8.19 9.33 14.92
N PHE A 211 -8.53 8.71 13.80
CA PHE A 211 -7.54 8.23 12.85
C PHE A 211 -6.72 9.37 12.24
N PHE A 212 -7.35 10.50 11.88
CA PHE A 212 -6.63 11.64 11.33
C PHE A 212 -5.76 12.37 12.35
N ILE A 213 -6.11 12.35 13.64
CA ILE A 213 -5.19 12.81 14.69
C ILE A 213 -3.93 11.93 14.72
N PHE A 214 -4.11 10.61 14.69
CA PHE A 214 -2.99 9.66 14.66
C PHE A 214 -2.15 9.81 13.39
N TYR A 215 -2.78 9.83 12.21
CA TYR A 215 -2.10 10.01 10.93
C TYR A 215 -1.38 11.37 10.85
N GLY A 216 -2.04 12.44 11.30
CA GLY A 216 -1.46 13.79 11.36
C GLY A 216 -0.23 13.88 12.27
N ALA A 217 -0.17 13.09 13.34
CA ALA A 217 1.01 13.02 14.19
C ALA A 217 2.25 12.56 13.39
N PHE A 218 2.10 11.57 12.51
CA PHE A 218 3.20 11.15 11.63
C PHE A 218 3.50 12.21 10.57
N VAL A 219 2.49 12.73 9.87
CA VAL A 219 2.72 13.71 8.79
C VAL A 219 3.42 14.99 9.28
N PHE A 220 3.03 15.50 10.46
CA PHE A 220 3.48 16.82 10.92
C PHE A 220 4.63 16.77 11.93
N PHE A 221 4.77 15.71 12.71
CA PHE A 221 5.72 15.66 13.81
C PHE A 221 6.75 14.53 13.71
N MET A 222 6.43 13.45 12.97
CA MET A 222 7.30 12.28 12.86
C MET A 222 7.31 11.70 11.43
N PRO A 223 7.52 12.52 10.37
CA PRO A 223 7.34 12.08 8.99
C PRO A 223 8.30 10.98 8.56
N GLU A 224 9.44 10.83 9.22
CA GLU A 224 10.49 9.87 8.91
C GLU A 224 10.45 8.60 9.78
N ALA A 225 9.55 8.54 10.77
CA ALA A 225 9.56 7.47 11.77
C ALA A 225 9.28 6.06 11.19
N LEU A 226 8.62 6.00 10.04
CA LEU A 226 8.26 4.74 9.35
C LEU A 226 9.07 4.50 8.07
N GLY A 227 10.07 5.34 7.79
CA GLY A 227 10.92 5.25 6.61
C GLY A 227 12.35 4.79 6.92
N HIS A 228 13.20 4.78 5.90
CA HIS A 228 14.60 4.42 5.99
C HIS A 228 15.49 5.60 5.57
N ALA A 229 16.46 5.94 6.41
CA ALA A 229 17.36 7.07 6.20
C ALA A 229 18.20 6.93 4.91
N GLU A 230 18.62 5.72 4.57
CA GLU A 230 19.39 5.46 3.34
C GLU A 230 18.65 5.82 2.05
N ASN A 231 17.31 5.94 2.09
CA ASN A 231 16.55 6.35 0.92
C ASN A 231 16.58 7.86 0.65
N TYR A 232 17.23 8.63 1.53
CA TYR A 232 17.60 10.05 1.31
C TYR A 232 18.97 10.25 0.66
N ILE A 233 19.64 9.16 0.29
CA ILE A 233 20.88 9.16 -0.48
C ILE A 233 20.50 8.75 -1.91
N PRO A 234 20.92 9.49 -2.96
CA PRO A 234 20.69 9.10 -4.35
C PRO A 234 21.18 7.68 -4.63
N ALA A 235 20.46 6.95 -5.48
CA ALA A 235 20.83 5.59 -5.84
C ALA A 235 22.21 5.53 -6.46
N ASP A 236 23.07 4.68 -5.91
CA ASP A 236 24.39 4.35 -6.45
C ASP A 236 24.49 2.82 -6.64
N PRO A 237 24.52 2.33 -7.88
CA PRO A 237 24.63 0.90 -8.16
C PRO A 237 25.97 0.29 -7.79
N LEU A 238 27.01 1.11 -7.51
CA LEU A 238 28.34 0.66 -7.14
C LEU A 238 28.53 0.54 -5.62
N VAL A 239 27.61 1.08 -4.83
CA VAL A 239 27.70 1.11 -3.36
C VAL A 239 26.51 0.40 -2.74
N THR A 240 26.71 -0.84 -2.32
CA THR A 240 25.65 -1.62 -1.65
C THR A 240 25.46 -1.15 -0.21
N PRO A 241 24.22 -0.79 0.22
CA PRO A 241 23.94 -0.46 1.61
C PRO A 241 24.25 -1.63 2.56
N PRO A 242 24.68 -1.36 3.80
CA PRO A 242 24.99 -2.42 4.79
C PRO A 242 23.79 -3.32 5.09
N HIS A 243 22.59 -2.75 5.03
CA HIS A 243 21.34 -3.46 5.28
C HIS A 243 20.31 -3.10 4.22
N ILE A 244 19.88 -4.09 3.43
CA ILE A 244 18.76 -3.96 2.49
C ILE A 244 17.56 -4.62 3.15
N VAL A 245 16.61 -3.81 3.64
CA VAL A 245 15.40 -4.28 4.29
C VAL A 245 14.18 -3.67 3.61
N PRO A 246 13.09 -4.44 3.45
CA PRO A 246 11.86 -3.91 2.92
C PRO A 246 11.15 -3.00 3.94
N GLU A 247 10.19 -2.23 3.46
CA GLU A 247 9.27 -1.47 4.32
C GLU A 247 8.59 -2.37 5.35
N TRP A 248 8.28 -1.82 6.54
CA TRP A 248 7.79 -2.59 7.70
C TRP A 248 6.57 -3.47 7.38
N TYR A 249 5.68 -3.03 6.49
CA TYR A 249 4.47 -3.79 6.13
C TYR A 249 4.76 -5.03 5.27
N PHE A 250 5.96 -5.16 4.73
CA PHE A 250 6.45 -6.37 4.05
C PHE A 250 7.21 -7.32 4.98
N LEU A 251 7.66 -6.87 6.14
CA LEU A 251 8.49 -7.68 7.05
C LEU A 251 7.85 -9.02 7.46
N PRO A 252 6.53 -9.14 7.69
CA PRO A 252 5.94 -10.45 7.98
C PRO A 252 6.15 -11.47 6.85
N PHE A 253 6.00 -11.05 5.61
CA PHE A 253 6.21 -11.90 4.42
C PHE A 253 7.70 -12.20 4.23
N TYR A 254 8.56 -11.22 4.43
CA TYR A 254 10.01 -11.38 4.36
C TYR A 254 10.53 -12.34 5.44
N ALA A 255 10.00 -12.27 6.65
CA ALA A 255 10.36 -13.20 7.72
C ALA A 255 9.95 -14.64 7.40
N ILE A 256 8.76 -14.86 6.84
CA ILE A 256 8.30 -16.18 6.39
C ILE A 256 9.21 -16.72 5.28
N LEU A 257 9.54 -15.89 4.29
CA LEU A 257 10.44 -16.28 3.20
C LEU A 257 11.80 -16.72 3.73
N ARG A 258 12.38 -15.98 4.69
CA ARG A 258 13.69 -16.31 5.27
C ARG A 258 13.67 -17.50 6.23
N ALA A 259 12.51 -17.84 6.80
CA ALA A 259 12.37 -19.00 7.68
C ALA A 259 12.33 -20.33 6.92
N ILE A 260 12.03 -20.30 5.62
CA ILE A 260 12.02 -21.46 4.75
C ILE A 260 13.42 -21.57 4.14
N THR A 261 14.26 -22.39 4.75
CA THR A 261 15.58 -22.75 4.20
C THR A 261 15.38 -23.93 3.26
N PHE A 262 15.72 -23.75 2.00
CA PHE A 262 15.91 -24.88 1.07
C PHE A 262 17.37 -25.29 1.18
N ASP A 263 17.62 -26.38 1.91
CA ASP A 263 18.91 -27.07 1.89
C ASP A 263 19.07 -27.90 0.60
#